data_a11a8f86353f75137a8e2f01af4187c8
#
_entry.id   a11a8f86353f75137a8e2f01af4187c8
#
_cell.length_a   1.000
_cell.length_b   1.000
_cell.length_c   1.000
_cell.angle_alpha   90.00
_cell.angle_beta   90.00
_cell.angle_gamma   90.00
#
_symmetry.space_group_name_H-M   'P 1'
#
loop_
_entity.id
_entity.type
_entity.pdbx_description
1 polymer ?
#
loop_
_entity_poly.entity_id
_entity_poly.type
_entity_poly.pdbx_seq_one_letter_code
_entity_poly.pdbx_strand_id
1 'polypeptide(L)'
;SLKNNVNVLQMDLDKGLNSFESNSFDYVVLAQSLQVVKKPKDLINEMLRVGKEIIVSFPNMGHWSSRIQLLFKGMMPITTNLPYRWDNTPNIHLCTIKDFLKFCRDNNFEITEQCITNKKQKSSLLTKIIPNLFGEIATFRIK
;
A
#
# COMPACT_ATOMS: atom_id res chain seq x y z
N SER A 1 -5.24 15.62 -16.16
CA SER A 1 -5.37 14.29 -16.81
C SER A 1 -6.13 14.34 -18.12
N LEU A 2 -7.12 15.23 -18.30
CA LEU A 2 -7.85 15.41 -19.58
C LEU A 2 -6.95 15.81 -20.77
N LYS A 3 -5.77 16.35 -20.51
CA LYS A 3 -4.78 16.70 -21.55
C LYS A 3 -4.06 15.49 -22.18
N ASN A 4 -4.16 14.29 -21.56
CA ASN A 4 -3.36 13.13 -21.96
C ASN A 4 -4.22 11.95 -22.49
N ASN A 5 -5.46 12.17 -22.90
CA ASN A 5 -6.40 11.13 -23.37
C ASN A 5 -6.53 9.92 -22.41
N VAL A 6 -6.40 10.16 -21.11
CA VAL A 6 -6.59 9.14 -20.07
C VAL A 6 -8.03 9.23 -19.59
N ASN A 7 -8.76 8.14 -19.67
CA ASN A 7 -10.10 8.04 -19.08
C ASN A 7 -10.01 8.18 -17.57
N VAL A 8 -10.73 9.15 -17.01
CA VAL A 8 -10.77 9.41 -15.56
C VAL A 8 -12.19 9.23 -15.07
N LEU A 9 -12.36 8.32 -14.13
CA LEU A 9 -13.61 8.11 -13.42
C LEU A 9 -13.43 8.47 -11.95
N GLN A 10 -14.25 9.38 -11.45
CA GLN A 10 -14.26 9.73 -10.03
C GLN A 10 -15.22 8.80 -9.30
N MET A 11 -14.70 8.04 -8.32
CA MET A 11 -15.50 7.11 -7.52
C MET A 11 -14.98 6.99 -6.09
N ASP A 12 -15.85 6.57 -5.20
CA ASP A 12 -15.52 6.27 -3.80
C ASP A 12 -15.09 4.81 -3.69
N LEU A 13 -13.82 4.57 -3.37
CA LEU A 13 -13.26 3.22 -3.27
C LEU A 13 -13.89 2.39 -2.13
N ASP A 14 -14.41 3.04 -1.09
CA ASP A 14 -15.09 2.35 0.02
C ASP A 14 -16.46 1.77 -0.40
N LYS A 15 -16.99 2.17 -1.55
CA LYS A 15 -18.22 1.62 -2.15
C LYS A 15 -17.96 0.45 -3.10
N GLY A 16 -16.71 0.04 -3.24
CA GLY A 16 -16.28 -1.02 -4.14
C GLY A 16 -16.15 -0.60 -5.60
N LEU A 17 -15.92 -1.57 -6.47
CA LEU A 17 -15.67 -1.36 -7.90
C LEU A 17 -16.86 -1.89 -8.75
N ASN A 18 -18.09 -1.75 -8.26
CA ASN A 18 -19.31 -2.30 -8.87
C ASN A 18 -19.58 -1.83 -10.30
N SER A 19 -19.00 -0.69 -10.71
CA SER A 19 -19.11 -0.15 -12.07
C SER A 19 -18.28 -0.94 -13.11
N PHE A 20 -17.44 -1.88 -12.66
CA PHE A 20 -16.58 -2.68 -13.51
C PHE A 20 -16.98 -4.15 -13.46
N GLU A 21 -16.99 -4.80 -14.62
CA GLU A 21 -17.23 -6.23 -14.73
C GLU A 21 -16.06 -7.05 -14.19
N SER A 22 -16.32 -8.30 -13.81
CA SER A 22 -15.28 -9.22 -13.37
C SER A 22 -14.28 -9.51 -14.49
N ASN A 23 -12.98 -9.57 -14.15
CA ASN A 23 -11.88 -9.84 -15.10
C ASN A 23 -11.81 -8.85 -16.28
N SER A 24 -12.28 -7.61 -16.09
CA SER A 24 -12.26 -6.59 -17.14
C SER A 24 -10.88 -5.95 -17.34
N PHE A 25 -9.95 -6.15 -16.42
CA PHE A 25 -8.58 -5.63 -16.50
C PHE A 25 -7.54 -6.73 -16.28
N ASP A 26 -6.39 -6.59 -16.94
CA ASP A 26 -5.25 -7.48 -16.66
C ASP A 26 -4.58 -7.12 -15.32
N TYR A 27 -4.46 -5.82 -15.04
CA TYR A 27 -3.90 -5.32 -13.79
C TYR A 27 -4.77 -4.22 -13.18
N VAL A 28 -4.95 -4.27 -11.85
CA VAL A 28 -5.55 -3.19 -11.06
C VAL A 28 -4.51 -2.67 -10.07
N VAL A 29 -4.22 -1.37 -10.09
CA VAL A 29 -3.15 -0.79 -9.30
C VAL A 29 -3.72 0.13 -8.22
N LEU A 30 -3.37 -0.13 -6.96
CA LEU A 30 -3.65 0.72 -5.81
C LEU A 30 -2.33 1.38 -5.35
N ALA A 31 -2.09 2.60 -5.84
CA ALA A 31 -0.85 3.30 -5.57
C ALA A 31 -0.96 4.14 -4.30
N GLN A 32 -0.28 3.71 -3.23
CA GLN A 32 -0.15 4.43 -1.95
C GLN A 32 -1.48 4.94 -1.36
N SER A 33 -2.56 4.20 -1.55
CA SER A 33 -3.89 4.57 -1.08
C SER A 33 -4.51 3.55 -0.12
N LEU A 34 -3.83 2.42 0.13
CA LEU A 34 -4.33 1.38 1.04
C LEU A 34 -4.61 1.92 2.45
N GLN A 35 -3.78 2.86 2.91
CA GLN A 35 -3.87 3.42 4.26
C GLN A 35 -5.05 4.37 4.48
N VAL A 36 -5.72 4.83 3.43
CA VAL A 36 -6.88 5.74 3.54
C VAL A 36 -8.22 5.04 3.35
N VAL A 37 -8.21 3.77 2.97
CA VAL A 37 -9.41 2.95 2.74
C VAL A 37 -9.93 2.41 4.07
N LYS A 38 -11.23 2.50 4.31
CA LYS A 38 -11.87 2.02 5.56
C LYS A 38 -11.87 0.50 5.67
N LYS A 39 -12.07 -0.20 4.54
CA LYS A 39 -12.18 -1.66 4.47
C LYS A 39 -11.19 -2.26 3.48
N PRO A 40 -9.90 -2.36 3.83
CA PRO A 40 -8.86 -2.82 2.91
C PRO A 40 -9.12 -4.21 2.33
N LYS A 41 -9.66 -5.14 3.14
CA LYS A 41 -10.00 -6.50 2.69
C LYS A 41 -11.06 -6.49 1.58
N ASP A 42 -12.14 -5.74 1.78
CA ASP A 42 -13.23 -5.68 0.82
C ASP A 42 -12.75 -5.07 -0.51
N LEU A 43 -11.92 -4.00 -0.42
CA LEU A 43 -11.34 -3.39 -1.62
C LEU A 43 -10.41 -4.35 -2.37
N ILE A 44 -9.54 -5.08 -1.67
CA ILE A 44 -8.64 -6.05 -2.31
C ILE A 44 -9.43 -7.17 -2.99
N ASN A 45 -10.50 -7.68 -2.36
CA ASN A 45 -11.38 -8.67 -3.00
C ASN A 45 -12.04 -8.11 -4.27
N GLU A 46 -12.53 -6.87 -4.22
CA GLU A 46 -13.11 -6.22 -5.40
C GLU A 46 -12.07 -5.98 -6.50
N MET A 47 -10.85 -5.59 -6.15
CA MET A 47 -9.77 -5.46 -7.11
C MET A 47 -9.42 -6.79 -7.77
N LEU A 48 -9.39 -7.90 -7.01
CA LEU A 48 -9.17 -9.26 -7.52
C LEU A 48 -10.35 -9.77 -8.33
N ARG A 49 -11.57 -9.30 -8.08
CA ARG A 49 -12.74 -9.60 -8.91
C ARG A 49 -12.64 -8.93 -10.28
N VAL A 50 -12.21 -7.68 -10.30
CA VAL A 50 -12.19 -6.83 -11.50
C VAL A 50 -10.92 -7.08 -12.35
N GLY A 51 -9.79 -7.36 -11.70
CA GLY A 51 -8.51 -7.61 -12.36
C GLY A 51 -8.00 -9.03 -12.21
N LYS A 52 -7.22 -9.50 -13.17
CA LYS A 52 -6.56 -10.81 -13.09
C LYS A 52 -5.45 -10.83 -12.03
N GLU A 53 -4.77 -9.70 -11.87
CA GLU A 53 -3.74 -9.47 -10.87
C GLU A 53 -3.86 -8.05 -10.33
N ILE A 54 -3.47 -7.85 -9.08
CA ILE A 54 -3.46 -6.54 -8.46
C ILE A 54 -2.06 -6.13 -8.00
N ILE A 55 -1.80 -4.84 -8.06
CA ILE A 55 -0.56 -4.25 -7.56
C ILE A 55 -0.93 -3.25 -6.47
N VAL A 56 -0.46 -3.51 -5.25
CA VAL A 56 -0.73 -2.67 -4.08
C VAL A 56 0.57 -2.09 -3.56
N SER A 57 0.62 -0.78 -3.38
CA SER A 57 1.76 -0.12 -2.74
C SER A 57 1.35 0.73 -1.55
N PHE A 58 2.23 0.77 -0.54
CA PHE A 58 2.01 1.56 0.67
C PHE A 58 3.33 1.95 1.35
N PRO A 59 3.35 3.04 2.14
CA PRO A 59 4.49 3.42 2.95
C PRO A 59 4.64 2.48 4.17
N ASN A 60 5.86 2.02 4.40
CA ASN A 60 6.17 1.12 5.53
C ASN A 60 6.39 1.89 6.83
N MET A 61 5.44 1.80 7.76
CA MET A 61 5.58 2.37 9.10
C MET A 61 6.68 1.67 9.93
N GLY A 62 7.07 0.44 9.56
CA GLY A 62 8.13 -0.33 10.22
C GLY A 62 9.55 0.09 9.90
N HIS A 63 9.75 1.13 9.07
CA HIS A 63 11.07 1.64 8.72
C HIS A 63 11.84 2.14 9.96
N TRP A 64 13.16 1.97 9.98
CA TRP A 64 14.01 2.29 11.14
C TRP A 64 13.85 3.73 11.63
N SER A 65 13.65 4.70 10.72
CA SER A 65 13.48 6.12 11.10
C SER A 65 12.19 6.35 11.89
N SER A 66 11.10 5.67 11.56
CA SER A 66 9.84 5.72 12.30
C SER A 66 10.00 5.11 13.69
N ARG A 67 10.70 3.98 13.78
CA ARG A 67 10.97 3.30 15.07
C ARG A 67 11.80 4.16 16.00
N ILE A 68 12.87 4.78 15.49
CA ILE A 68 13.73 5.68 16.27
C ILE A 68 12.95 6.90 16.74
N GLN A 69 12.14 7.52 15.89
CA GLN A 69 11.33 8.66 16.32
C GLN A 69 10.37 8.28 17.45
N LEU A 70 9.68 7.14 17.33
CA LEU A 70 8.76 6.67 18.35
C LEU A 70 9.50 6.32 19.65
N LEU A 71 10.64 5.62 19.56
CA LEU A 71 11.42 5.18 20.72
C LEU A 71 11.99 6.36 21.53
N PHE A 72 12.60 7.35 20.85
CA PHE A 72 13.30 8.43 21.54
C PHE A 72 12.43 9.66 21.80
N LYS A 73 11.42 9.93 20.96
CA LYS A 73 10.54 11.09 21.11
C LYS A 73 9.21 10.76 21.79
N GLY A 74 8.79 9.49 21.80
CA GLY A 74 7.47 9.10 22.29
C GLY A 74 6.31 9.70 21.48
N MET A 75 6.55 10.16 20.25
CA MET A 75 5.58 10.83 19.39
C MET A 75 5.41 10.06 18.08
N MET A 76 4.22 10.16 17.48
CA MET A 76 3.96 9.56 16.17
C MET A 76 4.97 10.08 15.14
N PRO A 77 5.61 9.16 14.39
CA PRO A 77 6.65 9.53 13.44
C PRO A 77 6.09 10.34 12.28
N ILE A 78 6.84 11.35 11.87
CA ILE A 78 6.61 12.10 10.64
C ILE A 78 7.80 11.82 9.72
N THR A 79 7.52 11.30 8.53
CA THR A 79 8.53 10.94 7.54
C THR A 79 8.16 11.53 6.18
N THR A 80 9.05 11.44 5.20
CA THR A 80 8.75 11.93 3.85
C THR A 80 7.56 11.20 3.20
N ASN A 81 7.40 9.91 3.50
CA ASN A 81 6.30 9.09 2.95
C ASN A 81 5.05 9.10 3.83
N LEU A 82 5.16 9.59 5.07
CA LEU A 82 4.07 9.80 6.02
C LEU A 82 4.21 11.21 6.61
N PRO A 83 3.89 12.26 5.81
CA PRO A 83 4.23 13.64 6.17
C PRO A 83 3.26 14.31 7.13
N TYR A 84 2.14 13.65 7.45
CA TYR A 84 1.08 14.23 8.25
C TYR A 84 1.28 13.98 9.75
N ARG A 85 0.80 14.90 10.55
CA ARG A 85 0.68 14.71 12.00
C ARG A 85 -0.50 13.77 12.29
N TRP A 86 -0.50 13.17 13.47
CA TRP A 86 -1.54 12.24 13.90
C TRP A 86 -2.95 12.86 13.91
N ASP A 87 -3.05 14.19 14.11
CA ASP A 87 -4.29 14.96 14.23
C ASP A 87 -4.87 15.46 12.90
N ASN A 88 -4.10 15.44 11.81
CA ASN A 88 -4.53 15.92 10.50
C ASN A 88 -4.22 14.97 9.34
N THR A 89 -3.97 13.71 9.64
CA THR A 89 -3.65 12.70 8.63
C THR A 89 -4.92 12.15 8.00
N PRO A 90 -4.96 11.96 6.67
CA PRO A 90 -6.01 11.18 6.00
C PRO A 90 -5.84 9.68 6.21
N ASN A 91 -4.69 9.23 6.74
CA ASN A 91 -4.39 7.81 6.92
C ASN A 91 -5.19 7.24 8.09
N ILE A 92 -6.04 6.26 7.79
CA ILE A 92 -6.82 5.53 8.79
C ILE A 92 -6.02 4.34 9.33
N HIS A 93 -5.25 3.70 8.44
CA HIS A 93 -4.43 2.53 8.75
C HIS A 93 -2.96 2.83 8.52
N LEU A 94 -2.14 2.48 9.51
CA LEU A 94 -0.69 2.48 9.38
C LEU A 94 -0.22 1.03 9.52
N CYS A 95 0.42 0.50 8.50
CA CYS A 95 0.89 -0.88 8.53
C CYS A 95 2.39 -0.98 8.25
N THR A 96 2.97 -2.07 8.69
CA THR A 96 4.31 -2.47 8.34
C THR A 96 4.27 -3.52 7.21
N ILE A 97 5.41 -3.80 6.61
CA ILE A 97 5.52 -4.90 5.63
C ILE A 97 5.09 -6.23 6.27
N LYS A 98 5.46 -6.46 7.55
CA LYS A 98 5.08 -7.70 8.27
C LYS A 98 3.58 -7.80 8.51
N ASP A 99 2.92 -6.67 8.84
CA ASP A 99 1.46 -6.65 9.01
C ASP A 99 0.75 -7.00 7.71
N PHE A 100 1.20 -6.44 6.58
CA PHE A 100 0.62 -6.73 5.28
C PHE A 100 0.82 -8.18 4.84
N LEU A 101 2.02 -8.75 5.05
CA LEU A 101 2.28 -10.16 4.79
C LEU A 101 1.41 -11.09 5.65
N LYS A 102 1.20 -10.73 6.92
CA LYS A 102 0.28 -11.44 7.81
C LYS A 102 -1.17 -11.33 7.31
N PHE A 103 -1.60 -10.12 6.97
CA PHE A 103 -2.93 -9.87 6.43
C PHE A 103 -3.20 -10.69 5.15
N CYS A 104 -2.26 -10.77 4.22
CA CYS A 104 -2.41 -11.60 3.02
C CYS A 104 -2.56 -13.08 3.36
N ARG A 105 -1.75 -13.61 4.29
CA ARG A 105 -1.86 -15.00 4.74
C ARG A 105 -3.21 -15.29 5.40
N ASP A 106 -3.63 -14.43 6.31
CA ASP A 106 -4.87 -14.60 7.07
C ASP A 106 -6.12 -14.58 6.16
N ASN A 107 -6.01 -13.97 4.97
CA ASN A 107 -7.09 -13.85 4.00
C ASN A 107 -6.89 -14.71 2.74
N ASN A 108 -5.87 -15.57 2.70
CA ASN A 108 -5.51 -16.44 1.58
C ASN A 108 -5.25 -15.68 0.26
N PHE A 109 -4.69 -14.49 0.33
CA PHE A 109 -4.21 -13.76 -0.84
C PHE A 109 -2.82 -14.26 -1.24
N GLU A 110 -2.67 -14.68 -2.49
CA GLU A 110 -1.41 -15.19 -3.02
C GLU A 110 -0.52 -14.03 -3.49
N ILE A 111 0.62 -13.84 -2.82
CA ILE A 111 1.63 -12.85 -3.23
C ILE A 111 2.54 -13.48 -4.26
N THR A 112 2.50 -13.01 -5.49
CA THR A 112 3.31 -13.51 -6.61
C THR A 112 4.65 -12.79 -6.71
N GLU A 113 4.71 -11.51 -6.30
CA GLU A 113 5.92 -10.71 -6.37
C GLU A 113 5.92 -9.62 -5.28
N GLN A 114 7.11 -9.29 -4.80
CA GLN A 114 7.31 -8.14 -3.89
C GLN A 114 8.49 -7.28 -4.35
N CYS A 115 8.29 -5.97 -4.32
CA CYS A 115 9.33 -4.99 -4.58
C CYS A 115 9.39 -4.01 -3.41
N ILE A 116 10.53 -4.00 -2.70
CA ILE A 116 10.76 -3.12 -1.56
C ILE A 116 11.83 -2.10 -1.95
N THR A 117 11.48 -0.84 -1.85
CA THR A 117 12.34 0.26 -2.28
C THR A 117 12.62 1.25 -1.15
N ASN A 118 13.71 1.98 -1.32
CA ASN A 118 14.04 3.14 -0.51
C ASN A 118 13.40 4.41 -1.11
N LYS A 119 13.61 5.56 -0.46
CA LYS A 119 13.14 6.89 -0.89
C LYS A 119 13.46 7.24 -2.35
N LYS A 120 14.56 6.72 -2.89
CA LYS A 120 14.99 6.94 -4.28
C LYS A 120 14.42 5.92 -5.25
N GLN A 121 13.43 5.13 -4.81
CA GLN A 121 12.82 4.03 -5.57
C GLN A 121 13.84 2.97 -6.02
N LYS A 122 14.94 2.83 -5.29
CA LYS A 122 15.97 1.82 -5.56
C LYS A 122 15.90 0.71 -4.51
N SER A 123 15.97 -0.53 -4.96
CA SER A 123 16.21 -1.66 -4.08
C SER A 123 17.71 -1.74 -3.74
N SER A 124 18.03 -2.03 -2.50
CA SER A 124 19.39 -2.24 -2.01
C SER A 124 19.51 -3.63 -1.37
N LEU A 125 20.73 -4.08 -1.11
CA LEU A 125 20.94 -5.34 -0.41
C LEU A 125 20.24 -5.34 0.96
N LEU A 126 20.29 -4.22 1.69
CA LEU A 126 19.62 -4.09 2.99
C LEU A 126 18.11 -4.17 2.89
N THR A 127 17.48 -3.59 1.85
CA THR A 127 16.03 -3.72 1.64
C THR A 127 15.61 -5.13 1.25
N LYS A 128 16.54 -5.95 0.72
CA LYS A 128 16.28 -7.36 0.40
C LYS A 128 16.43 -8.26 1.63
N ILE A 129 17.44 -8.03 2.48
CA ILE A 129 17.73 -8.89 3.64
C ILE A 129 16.78 -8.57 4.81
N ILE A 130 16.58 -7.28 5.12
CA ILE A 130 15.74 -6.82 6.23
C ILE A 130 14.72 -5.79 5.71
N PRO A 131 13.77 -6.21 4.87
CA PRO A 131 12.85 -5.32 4.17
C PRO A 131 12.00 -4.46 5.13
N ASN A 132 11.54 -5.05 6.22
CA ASN A 132 10.68 -4.34 7.18
C ASN A 132 11.41 -3.23 7.95
N LEU A 133 12.76 -3.24 7.99
CA LEU A 133 13.56 -2.22 8.68
C LEU A 133 14.07 -1.15 7.72
N PHE A 134 14.48 -1.54 6.52
CA PHE A 134 15.15 -0.64 5.57
C PHE A 134 14.28 -0.25 4.36
N GLY A 135 13.16 -0.92 4.15
CA GLY A 135 12.20 -0.55 3.12
C GLY A 135 11.32 0.64 3.53
N GLU A 136 11.21 1.63 2.68
CA GLU A 136 10.34 2.78 2.91
C GLU A 136 8.99 2.62 2.20
N ILE A 137 9.00 2.09 0.98
CA ILE A 137 7.80 1.80 0.21
C ILE A 137 7.80 0.32 -0.13
N ALA A 138 6.70 -0.33 0.13
CA ALA A 138 6.45 -1.71 -0.23
C ALA A 138 5.43 -1.78 -1.38
N THR A 139 5.72 -2.59 -2.38
CA THR A 139 4.83 -2.89 -3.50
C THR A 139 4.70 -4.40 -3.61
N PHE A 140 3.46 -4.87 -3.65
CA PHE A 140 3.11 -6.29 -3.76
C PHE A 140 2.23 -6.53 -4.97
N ARG A 141 2.51 -7.61 -5.69
CA ARG A 141 1.66 -8.17 -6.73
C ARG A 141 0.95 -9.37 -6.15
N ILE A 142 -0.36 -9.41 -6.30
CA ILE A 142 -1.25 -10.38 -5.66
C ILE A 142 -2.18 -10.96 -6.72
N LYS A 143 -2.46 -12.26 -6.54
CA LYS A 143 -3.39 -12.99 -7.39
C LYS A 143 -4.44 -13.72 -6.54
#